data_bc419008da4a11d7f07659af20a3d33d
#
_entry.id   bc419008da4a11d7f07659af20a3d33d
#
_cell.length_a   1.000
_cell.length_b   1.000
_cell.length_c   1.000
_cell.angle_alpha   90.00
_cell.angle_beta   90.00
_cell.angle_gamma   90.00
#
_symmetry.space_group_name_H-M   'P 1'
#
loop_
_entity.id
_entity.type
_entity.pdbx_description
1 polymer ?
#
loop_
_entity_poly.entity_id
_entity_poly.type
_entity_poly.pdbx_seq_one_letter_code
_entity_poly.pdbx_strand_id
1 'polypeptide(L)'
;MVEIYRPGAEFTGFDAIEREFGRLLEGSDAGSIRPAGEMETKFGAMSLVEFSVGPERQCLGFVRAYENQTLQILGWHCVSGSAPVERDLTACALDRLVLLAAGSEPNLWELFARAELRRNFCGQRSHLTTPTPKLGPAAPPPEAKRGRVASR
;
A
#
# COMPACT_ATOMS: atom_id res chain seq x y z
N MET A 1 -7.52 -10.62 -5.35
CA MET A 1 -7.20 -11.43 -4.15
C MET A 1 -5.88 -10.95 -3.57
N VAL A 2 -5.72 -10.94 -2.26
CA VAL A 2 -4.44 -10.70 -1.57
C VAL A 2 -4.30 -11.76 -0.50
N GLU A 3 -3.13 -12.36 -0.39
CA GLU A 3 -2.80 -13.37 0.61
C GLU A 3 -1.46 -13.01 1.26
N ILE A 4 -1.37 -13.24 2.57
CA ILE A 4 -0.12 -13.10 3.34
C ILE A 4 0.11 -14.45 4.00
N TYR A 5 1.21 -15.09 3.67
CA TYR A 5 1.50 -16.42 4.19
C TYR A 5 2.99 -16.59 4.53
N ARG A 6 3.29 -17.66 5.23
CA ARG A 6 4.67 -18.13 5.46
C ARG A 6 5.05 -19.12 4.35
N PRO A 7 5.97 -18.78 3.46
CA PRO A 7 6.50 -19.77 2.56
C PRO A 7 7.28 -20.82 3.36
N GLY A 8 7.12 -22.09 2.98
CA GLY A 8 7.97 -23.16 3.46
C GLY A 8 9.38 -23.08 2.85
N ALA A 9 10.17 -24.13 3.03
CA ALA A 9 11.53 -24.24 2.46
C ALA A 9 11.59 -24.27 0.90
N GLU A 10 10.43 -24.15 0.27
CA GLU A 10 10.23 -24.29 -1.18
C GLU A 10 10.59 -23.02 -1.97
N PHE A 11 10.76 -21.87 -1.29
CA PHE A 11 10.97 -20.59 -1.95
C PHE A 11 12.47 -20.30 -2.09
N THR A 12 13.03 -20.61 -3.24
CA THR A 12 14.43 -20.33 -3.59
C THR A 12 14.52 -19.38 -4.79
N GLY A 13 14.35 -18.08 -4.55
CA GLY A 13 14.76 -17.05 -5.49
C GLY A 13 13.67 -16.51 -6.45
N PHE A 14 13.98 -15.38 -7.07
CA PHE A 14 13.09 -14.59 -7.94
C PHE A 14 12.72 -15.24 -9.28
N ASP A 15 13.42 -16.27 -9.72
CA ASP A 15 13.01 -17.08 -10.88
C ASP A 15 11.69 -17.85 -10.64
N ALA A 16 11.11 -17.61 -9.47
CA ALA A 16 9.96 -18.35 -8.96
C ALA A 16 8.61 -17.64 -9.11
N ILE A 17 8.57 -16.32 -9.43
CA ILE A 17 7.29 -15.62 -9.49
C ILE A 17 6.33 -16.24 -10.52
N GLU A 18 6.83 -16.56 -11.70
CA GLU A 18 6.05 -17.20 -12.76
C GLU A 18 5.62 -18.60 -12.36
N ARG A 19 6.51 -19.34 -11.70
CA ARG A 19 6.21 -20.68 -11.19
C ARG A 19 5.22 -20.66 -10.05
N GLU A 20 5.32 -19.66 -9.16
CA GLU A 20 4.40 -19.51 -8.05
C GLU A 20 2.98 -19.19 -8.57
N PHE A 21 2.88 -18.21 -9.48
CA PHE A 21 1.62 -17.93 -10.13
C PHE A 21 1.12 -19.09 -10.99
N GLY A 22 2.01 -19.81 -11.66
CA GLY A 22 1.67 -21.02 -12.40
C GLY A 22 1.00 -22.07 -11.52
N ARG A 23 1.55 -22.32 -10.33
CA ARG A 23 0.97 -23.25 -9.35
C ARG A 23 -0.38 -22.77 -8.80
N LEU A 24 -0.47 -21.48 -8.42
CA LEU A 24 -1.68 -20.90 -7.86
C LEU A 24 -2.84 -20.87 -8.86
N LEU A 25 -2.51 -20.74 -10.13
CA LEU A 25 -3.48 -20.67 -11.21
C LEU A 25 -3.68 -22.02 -11.90
N GLU A 26 -3.04 -23.08 -11.39
CA GLU A 26 -3.22 -24.43 -11.93
C GLU A 26 -4.68 -24.86 -11.85
N GLY A 27 -5.22 -25.34 -12.96
CA GLY A 27 -6.63 -25.69 -13.08
C GLY A 27 -7.59 -24.52 -13.32
N SER A 28 -7.07 -23.29 -13.46
CA SER A 28 -7.85 -22.14 -13.93
C SER A 28 -7.66 -21.90 -15.43
N ASP A 29 -8.58 -21.15 -16.05
CA ASP A 29 -8.44 -20.70 -17.45
C ASP A 29 -7.40 -19.57 -17.61
N ALA A 30 -6.32 -19.63 -16.83
CA ALA A 30 -5.27 -18.63 -16.90
C ALA A 30 -4.43 -18.79 -18.17
N GLY A 31 -4.24 -17.68 -18.87
CA GLY A 31 -3.33 -17.58 -20.01
C GLY A 31 -1.87 -17.57 -19.61
N SER A 32 -0.99 -17.30 -20.58
CA SER A 32 0.46 -17.19 -20.32
C SER A 32 0.77 -16.11 -19.30
N ILE A 33 1.57 -16.47 -18.29
CA ILE A 33 2.08 -15.56 -17.27
C ILE A 33 3.35 -14.90 -17.82
N ARG A 34 3.42 -13.58 -17.74
CA ARG A 34 4.57 -12.80 -18.24
C ARG A 34 5.07 -11.85 -17.17
N PRO A 35 6.41 -11.70 -17.00
CA PRO A 35 6.98 -10.69 -16.11
C PRO A 35 6.52 -9.29 -16.53
N ALA A 36 6.21 -8.44 -15.55
CA ALA A 36 5.73 -7.09 -15.77
C ALA A 36 6.56 -6.02 -15.00
N GLY A 37 7.76 -6.37 -14.55
CA GLY A 37 8.64 -5.48 -13.80
C GLY A 37 8.23 -5.35 -12.33
N GLU A 38 8.37 -4.15 -11.78
CA GLU A 38 8.13 -3.88 -10.36
C GLU A 38 7.17 -2.70 -10.16
N MET A 39 6.59 -2.63 -8.97
CA MET A 39 5.69 -1.57 -8.53
C MET A 39 6.00 -1.21 -7.08
N GLU A 40 6.21 0.09 -6.82
CA GLU A 40 6.38 0.58 -5.46
C GLU A 40 5.05 0.61 -4.70
N THR A 41 5.09 0.14 -3.45
CA THR A 41 3.94 0.13 -2.54
C THR A 41 4.36 0.52 -1.13
N LYS A 42 3.43 0.71 -0.21
CA LYS A 42 3.78 0.91 1.21
C LYS A 42 4.55 -0.27 1.81
N PHE A 43 4.40 -1.43 1.22
CA PHE A 43 5.13 -2.64 1.60
C PHE A 43 6.51 -2.75 0.93
N GLY A 44 6.87 -1.78 0.07
CA GLY A 44 8.08 -1.70 -0.75
C GLY A 44 7.84 -2.19 -2.17
N ALA A 45 8.92 -2.35 -2.96
CA ALA A 45 8.84 -2.80 -4.34
C ALA A 45 8.29 -4.23 -4.40
N MET A 46 7.27 -4.44 -5.23
CA MET A 46 6.67 -5.74 -5.51
C MET A 46 6.96 -6.16 -6.94
N SER A 47 7.39 -7.38 -7.14
CA SER A 47 7.56 -7.95 -8.48
C SER A 47 6.20 -8.27 -9.09
N LEU A 48 6.05 -8.01 -10.37
CA LEU A 48 4.78 -8.08 -11.10
C LEU A 48 4.80 -9.13 -12.19
N VAL A 49 3.63 -9.74 -12.40
CA VAL A 49 3.32 -10.54 -13.58
C VAL A 49 2.00 -10.11 -14.19
N GLU A 50 1.88 -10.21 -15.50
CA GLU A 50 0.64 -10.04 -16.24
C GLU A 50 0.15 -11.39 -16.76
N PHE A 51 -1.15 -11.61 -16.65
CA PHE A 51 -1.81 -12.80 -17.19
C PHE A 51 -3.28 -12.50 -17.48
N SER A 52 -3.92 -13.35 -18.26
CA SER A 52 -5.37 -13.29 -18.50
C SER A 52 -6.07 -14.46 -17.81
N VAL A 53 -7.32 -14.29 -17.45
CA VAL A 53 -8.20 -15.37 -16.99
C VAL A 53 -9.42 -15.40 -17.90
N GLY A 54 -9.48 -16.45 -18.73
CA GLY A 54 -10.44 -16.48 -19.82
C GLY A 54 -10.18 -15.36 -20.85
N PRO A 55 -11.11 -15.14 -21.80
CA PRO A 55 -10.93 -14.15 -22.86
C PRO A 55 -11.16 -12.69 -22.42
N GLU A 56 -11.82 -12.47 -21.30
CA GLU A 56 -12.36 -11.17 -20.93
C GLU A 56 -11.75 -10.54 -19.66
N ARG A 57 -10.74 -11.15 -19.08
CA ARG A 57 -10.13 -10.64 -17.85
C ARG A 57 -8.62 -10.47 -18.00
N GLN A 58 -8.15 -9.26 -17.82
CA GLN A 58 -6.72 -8.97 -17.67
C GLN A 58 -6.37 -8.86 -16.20
N CYS A 59 -5.29 -9.49 -15.78
CA CYS A 59 -4.86 -9.56 -14.39
C CYS A 59 -3.42 -9.09 -14.23
N LEU A 60 -3.16 -8.38 -13.13
CA LEU A 60 -1.85 -8.01 -12.65
C LEU A 60 -1.61 -8.77 -11.34
N GLY A 61 -0.69 -9.71 -11.36
CA GLY A 61 -0.20 -10.40 -10.18
C GLY A 61 0.95 -9.64 -9.55
N PHE A 62 1.07 -9.71 -8.25
CA PHE A 62 2.15 -9.09 -7.48
C PHE A 62 2.61 -9.99 -6.35
N VAL A 63 3.91 -9.96 -6.07
CA VAL A 63 4.51 -10.72 -4.98
C VAL A 63 5.68 -9.96 -4.36
N ARG A 64 5.83 -10.11 -3.06
CA ARG A 64 7.02 -9.71 -2.32
C ARG A 64 7.29 -10.68 -1.18
N ALA A 65 8.49 -11.24 -1.16
CA ALA A 65 9.01 -11.96 -0.01
C ALA A 65 9.82 -11.01 0.89
N TYR A 66 9.73 -11.21 2.21
CA TYR A 66 10.48 -10.44 3.20
C TYR A 66 11.69 -11.22 3.71
N GLU A 67 12.62 -10.46 4.30
CA GLU A 67 13.90 -10.98 4.78
C GLU A 67 13.73 -12.31 5.55
N ASN A 68 14.60 -13.25 5.28
CA ASN A 68 14.59 -14.61 5.79
C ASN A 68 13.40 -15.48 5.34
N GLN A 69 12.67 -15.08 4.29
CA GLN A 69 11.54 -15.85 3.76
C GLN A 69 10.47 -16.21 4.80
N THR A 70 10.37 -15.40 5.86
CA THR A 70 9.41 -15.66 6.95
C THR A 70 8.00 -15.22 6.61
N LEU A 71 7.86 -14.25 5.70
CA LEU A 71 6.57 -13.71 5.24
C LEU A 71 6.62 -13.43 3.75
N GLN A 72 5.50 -13.64 3.10
CA GLN A 72 5.28 -13.27 1.71
C GLN A 72 3.91 -12.62 1.55
N ILE A 73 3.86 -11.51 0.83
CA ILE A 73 2.62 -10.93 0.32
C ILE A 73 2.50 -11.31 -1.14
N LEU A 74 1.40 -11.91 -1.51
CA LEU A 74 1.08 -12.30 -2.85
C LEU A 74 -0.39 -12.00 -3.15
N GLY A 75 -0.68 -11.66 -4.41
CA GLY A 75 -2.05 -11.43 -4.81
C GLY A 75 -2.17 -11.04 -6.27
N TRP A 76 -3.40 -10.79 -6.71
CA TRP A 76 -3.68 -10.28 -8.04
C TRP A 76 -4.93 -9.41 -8.06
N HIS A 77 -4.93 -8.50 -9.00
CA HIS A 77 -6.05 -7.64 -9.33
C HIS A 77 -6.42 -7.85 -10.81
N CYS A 78 -7.70 -8.07 -11.08
CA CYS A 78 -8.20 -8.29 -12.44
C CYS A 78 -9.23 -7.23 -12.79
N VAL A 79 -9.23 -6.82 -14.06
CA VAL A 79 -10.24 -5.95 -14.64
C VAL A 79 -10.93 -6.69 -15.79
N SER A 80 -12.19 -6.36 -16.04
CA SER A 80 -12.92 -6.89 -17.21
C SER A 80 -12.53 -6.12 -18.46
N GLY A 81 -12.48 -6.85 -19.59
CA GLY A 81 -12.10 -6.31 -20.88
C GLY A 81 -10.63 -6.58 -21.22
N SER A 82 -10.17 -6.00 -22.33
CA SER A 82 -8.82 -6.18 -22.86
C SER A 82 -7.81 -5.12 -22.39
N ALA A 83 -8.27 -4.12 -21.63
CA ALA A 83 -7.38 -3.08 -21.11
C ALA A 83 -6.44 -3.65 -20.04
N PRO A 84 -5.17 -3.24 -20.02
CA PRO A 84 -4.24 -3.64 -18.97
C PRO A 84 -4.70 -3.11 -17.60
N VAL A 85 -4.35 -3.84 -16.55
CA VAL A 85 -4.60 -3.39 -15.17
C VAL A 85 -3.69 -2.21 -14.84
N GLU A 86 -4.25 -1.10 -14.38
CA GLU A 86 -3.47 0.05 -13.95
C GLU A 86 -2.72 -0.25 -12.64
N ARG A 87 -1.40 -0.07 -12.67
CA ARG A 87 -0.50 -0.33 -11.53
C ARG A 87 -0.83 0.57 -10.35
N ASP A 88 -1.13 1.85 -10.62
CA ASP A 88 -1.45 2.83 -9.58
C ASP A 88 -2.71 2.45 -8.79
N LEU A 89 -3.73 1.91 -9.47
CA LEU A 89 -4.94 1.40 -8.80
C LEU A 89 -4.62 0.21 -7.90
N THR A 90 -3.74 -0.68 -8.35
CA THR A 90 -3.32 -1.84 -7.57
C THR A 90 -2.47 -1.41 -6.37
N ALA A 91 -1.51 -0.49 -6.56
CA ALA A 91 -0.72 0.09 -5.48
C ALA A 91 -1.62 0.78 -4.44
N CYS A 92 -2.62 1.53 -4.89
CA CYS A 92 -3.60 2.17 -4.04
C CYS A 92 -4.47 1.18 -3.26
N ALA A 93 -4.85 0.07 -3.85
CA ALA A 93 -5.57 -0.97 -3.14
C ALA A 93 -4.72 -1.57 -2.01
N LEU A 94 -3.44 -1.82 -2.28
CA LEU A 94 -2.47 -2.29 -1.29
C LEU A 94 -2.20 -1.25 -0.19
N ASP A 95 -2.16 0.04 -0.54
CA ASP A 95 -2.00 1.14 0.42
C ASP A 95 -3.14 1.20 1.46
N ARG A 96 -4.33 0.74 1.09
CA ARG A 96 -5.51 0.70 1.97
C ARG A 96 -5.59 -0.54 2.86
N LEU A 97 -4.74 -1.54 2.66
CA LEU A 97 -4.71 -2.71 3.52
C LEU A 97 -4.34 -2.32 4.94
N VAL A 98 -5.12 -2.77 5.90
CA VAL A 98 -4.86 -2.59 7.32
C VAL A 98 -4.86 -3.94 8.03
N LEU A 99 -4.00 -4.10 9.01
CA LEU A 99 -3.97 -5.30 9.83
C LEU A 99 -5.02 -5.17 10.94
N LEU A 100 -6.01 -6.05 10.94
CA LEU A 100 -7.02 -6.06 12.00
C LEU A 100 -6.54 -6.85 13.22
N ALA A 101 -5.82 -7.96 12.99
CA ALA A 101 -5.24 -8.78 14.06
C ALA A 101 -4.03 -9.54 13.50
N ALA A 102 -2.93 -9.55 14.24
CA ALA A 102 -1.72 -10.28 13.87
C ALA A 102 -1.67 -11.68 14.52
N GLY A 103 -2.60 -12.00 15.40
CA GLY A 103 -2.51 -13.20 16.20
C GLY A 103 -1.22 -13.22 17.03
N SER A 104 -0.49 -14.35 16.97
CA SER A 104 0.80 -14.53 17.64
C SER A 104 2.00 -14.25 16.72
N GLU A 105 1.82 -13.50 15.61
CA GLU A 105 2.84 -13.26 14.60
C GLU A 105 3.50 -11.86 14.75
N PRO A 106 4.61 -11.74 15.47
CA PRO A 106 5.28 -10.46 15.69
C PRO A 106 5.82 -9.87 14.37
N ASN A 107 6.30 -10.69 13.45
CA ASN A 107 6.83 -10.23 12.17
C ASN A 107 5.75 -9.60 11.28
N LEU A 108 4.53 -10.09 11.35
CA LEU A 108 3.39 -9.53 10.63
C LEU A 108 3.01 -8.15 11.19
N TRP A 109 2.99 -8.03 12.51
CA TRP A 109 2.77 -6.74 13.17
C TRP A 109 3.82 -5.71 12.78
N GLU A 110 5.09 -6.06 12.84
CA GLU A 110 6.19 -5.17 12.48
C GLU A 110 6.13 -4.75 11.01
N LEU A 111 5.81 -5.68 10.11
CA LEU A 111 5.64 -5.41 8.69
C LEU A 111 4.59 -4.32 8.45
N PHE A 112 3.41 -4.47 9.04
CA PHE A 112 2.33 -3.49 8.87
C PHE A 112 2.65 -2.15 9.54
N ALA A 113 3.26 -2.14 10.72
CA ALA A 113 3.68 -0.91 11.37
C ALA A 113 4.67 -0.11 10.50
N ARG A 114 5.66 -0.78 9.92
CA ARG A 114 6.60 -0.15 8.96
C ARG A 114 5.91 0.31 7.68
N ALA A 115 4.94 -0.45 7.17
CA ALA A 115 4.19 -0.10 5.98
C ALA A 115 3.35 1.17 6.20
N GLU A 116 2.72 1.34 7.36
CA GLU A 116 1.93 2.55 7.65
C GLU A 116 2.78 3.83 7.63
N LEU A 117 4.06 3.76 7.98
CA LEU A 117 4.99 4.90 7.88
C LEU A 117 5.30 5.32 6.43
N ARG A 118 5.07 4.42 5.47
CA ARG A 118 5.30 4.63 4.03
C ARG A 118 4.02 4.85 3.23
N ARG A 119 2.91 4.96 3.92
CA ARG A 119 1.60 5.08 3.29
C ARG A 119 1.50 6.36 2.45
N ASN A 120 1.07 6.23 1.20
CA ASN A 120 0.97 7.33 0.25
C ASN A 120 -0.46 7.90 0.13
N PHE A 121 -1.43 7.31 0.82
CA PHE A 121 -2.85 7.71 0.83
C PHE A 121 -3.46 7.90 -0.57
N CYS A 122 -2.82 7.43 -1.63
CA CYS A 122 -3.28 7.51 -3.03
C CYS A 122 -3.71 8.93 -3.43
N GLY A 123 -2.95 9.95 -3.03
CA GLY A 123 -3.30 11.35 -3.26
C GLY A 123 -4.48 11.88 -2.43
N GLN A 124 -5.07 11.07 -1.58
CA GLN A 124 -6.06 11.54 -0.60
C GLN A 124 -5.31 12.27 0.52
N ARG A 125 -5.68 13.52 0.76
CA ARG A 125 -5.17 14.26 1.92
C ARG A 125 -5.56 13.50 3.18
N SER A 126 -4.61 13.24 4.05
CA SER A 126 -4.90 12.73 5.39
C SER A 126 -5.92 13.66 6.05
N HIS A 127 -7.05 13.13 6.49
CA HIS A 127 -8.01 13.90 7.28
C HIS A 127 -7.44 14.37 8.63
N LEU A 128 -6.21 13.93 8.96
CA LEU A 128 -5.49 14.33 10.17
C LEU A 128 -4.63 15.59 9.97
N THR A 129 -4.46 16.08 8.76
CA THR A 129 -3.90 17.41 8.53
C THR A 129 -5.01 18.44 8.74
N THR A 130 -5.32 18.72 9.98
CA THR A 130 -6.04 19.95 10.34
C THR A 130 -5.22 21.11 9.76
N PRO A 131 -5.79 21.98 8.89
CA PRO A 131 -5.06 23.14 8.42
C PRO A 131 -4.70 23.94 9.67
N THR A 132 -3.40 24.13 9.93
CA THR A 132 -2.95 25.03 10.98
C THR A 132 -3.62 26.36 10.73
N PRO A 133 -4.43 26.88 11.69
CA PRO A 133 -5.03 28.19 11.52
C PRO A 133 -3.87 29.17 11.25
N LYS A 134 -3.90 29.89 10.12
CA LYS A 134 -3.00 31.01 9.92
C LYS A 134 -3.30 31.97 11.08
N LEU A 135 -2.43 32.02 12.09
CA LEU A 135 -2.44 33.12 13.05
C LEU A 135 -2.25 34.38 12.21
N GLY A 136 -3.31 35.15 12.05
CA GLY A 136 -3.23 36.50 11.55
C GLY A 136 -2.31 37.31 12.48
N PRO A 137 -1.73 38.41 11.98
CA PRO A 137 -0.87 39.26 12.81
C PRO A 137 -1.67 39.63 14.07
N ALA A 138 -1.03 39.43 15.24
CA ALA A 138 -1.63 39.73 16.53
C ALA A 138 -2.09 41.19 16.55
N ALA A 139 -3.36 41.41 16.88
CA ALA A 139 -3.87 42.76 17.09
C ALA A 139 -3.03 43.48 18.18
N PRO A 140 -2.67 44.76 17.96
CA PRO A 140 -1.93 45.50 18.95
C PRO A 140 -2.71 45.57 20.27
N PRO A 141 -2.02 45.56 21.42
CA PRO A 141 -2.69 45.64 22.71
C PRO A 141 -3.44 46.99 22.85
N PRO A 142 -4.61 47.01 23.51
CA PRO A 142 -5.35 48.25 23.72
C PRO A 142 -4.53 49.27 24.51
N GLU A 143 -4.41 50.48 23.96
CA GLU A 143 -3.74 51.58 24.64
C GLU A 143 -4.41 51.87 25.99
N ALA A 144 -3.62 51.78 27.06
CA ALA A 144 -4.04 52.17 28.41
C ALA A 144 -4.31 53.69 28.44
N LYS A 145 -5.55 54.08 28.57
CA LYS A 145 -5.93 55.46 28.82
C LYS A 145 -5.33 55.92 30.15
N ARG A 146 -4.31 56.75 30.07
CA ARG A 146 -3.75 57.46 31.24
C ARG A 146 -4.84 58.35 31.85
N GLY A 147 -5.32 57.99 33.01
CA GLY A 147 -6.22 58.77 33.78
C GLY A 147 -5.57 60.13 34.16
N ARG A 148 -6.24 61.19 33.84
CA ARG A 148 -5.88 62.57 34.24
C ARG A 148 -6.11 62.72 35.75
N VAL A 149 -5.04 62.86 36.50
CA VAL A 149 -5.09 63.22 37.93
C VAL A 149 -5.46 64.71 38.00
N ALA A 150 -6.63 65.05 38.55
CA ALA A 150 -7.03 66.42 38.85
C ALA A 150 -6.41 66.80 40.18
N SER A 151 -5.55 67.86 40.17
CA SER A 151 -5.01 68.48 41.35
C SER A 151 -6.10 69.39 41.95
N ARG A 152 -6.23 69.31 43.27
CA ARG A 152 -6.80 70.31 44.12
C ARG A 152 -5.73 70.72 45.10
#